data_d29b0b5ebea80fa32a7728b9e66f3eab
#
_entry.id   d29b0b5ebea80fa32a7728b9e66f3eab
#
_cell.length_a   1.000
_cell.length_b   1.000
_cell.length_c   1.000
_cell.angle_alpha   90.00
_cell.angle_beta   90.00
_cell.angle_gamma   90.00
#
_symmetry.space_group_name_H-M   'P 1'
#
loop_
_entity.id
_entity.type
_entity.pdbx_description
1 polymer ?
#
loop_
_entity_poly.entity_id
_entity_poly.type
_entity_poly.pdbx_seq_one_letter_code
_entity_poly.pdbx_strand_id
1 'polypeptide(L)'
;MVRHFRPCYMSWVLTVNRFLTRLALCAWLSCLSSLGCSDPVSSAGAPAPPSSTPGCRAPAGVSDAPRTIDETVALINALPKPLSLPCFLESLARPLQVHASYSVFSAQPAQGARSPRIFLFQDPTVMSIVPEGEGASLLEFGEQRPEFRSLKAEIVFPVAAALDPSAPFDKLMFDSQITTCGGCHAGELQESEISGVRRFVSRALRPQPGDRVSVQSLDHELAICDRSLEPQRCAMLDGLLGWGSVTERDFPVGMATFGG
;
A
#
# COMPACT_ATOMS: atom_id res chain seq x y z
N MET A 1 -7.10 -39.65 5.47
CA MET A 1 -8.07 -38.57 5.22
C MET A 1 -7.37 -37.57 4.30
N VAL A 2 -7.59 -37.66 3.01
CA VAL A 2 -6.90 -36.81 2.00
C VAL A 2 -7.68 -35.53 1.85
N ARG A 3 -7.14 -34.42 2.35
CA ARG A 3 -7.68 -33.08 2.06
C ARG A 3 -7.09 -32.60 0.75
N HIS A 4 -7.94 -32.44 -0.24
CA HIS A 4 -7.59 -31.86 -1.52
C HIS A 4 -7.12 -30.42 -1.34
N PHE A 5 -5.87 -30.15 -1.73
CA PHE A 5 -5.36 -28.80 -1.97
C PHE A 5 -6.21 -28.16 -3.07
N ARG A 6 -6.90 -27.08 -2.73
CA ARG A 6 -7.50 -26.21 -3.74
C ARG A 6 -6.41 -25.25 -4.21
N PRO A 7 -6.12 -25.20 -5.51
CA PRO A 7 -5.23 -24.15 -6.04
C PRO A 7 -5.82 -22.77 -5.76
N CYS A 8 -4.99 -21.72 -5.77
CA CYS A 8 -5.35 -20.30 -5.56
C CYS A 8 -6.40 -19.74 -6.55
N TYR A 9 -7.47 -20.49 -6.79
CA TYR A 9 -8.64 -20.10 -7.56
C TYR A 9 -9.79 -19.87 -6.59
N MET A 10 -9.91 -18.66 -6.05
CA MET A 10 -11.17 -18.24 -5.44
C MET A 10 -12.09 -17.74 -6.54
N SER A 11 -13.03 -18.61 -6.91
CA SER A 11 -14.12 -18.32 -7.82
C SER A 11 -15.05 -17.28 -7.19
N TRP A 12 -15.10 -16.07 -7.74
CA TRP A 12 -16.05 -15.04 -7.36
C TRP A 12 -17.40 -15.38 -8.00
N VAL A 13 -18.35 -15.74 -7.16
CA VAL A 13 -19.76 -15.85 -7.53
C VAL A 13 -20.32 -14.44 -7.62
N LEU A 14 -20.71 -14.03 -8.83
CA LEU A 14 -21.46 -12.83 -9.13
C LEU A 14 -22.81 -12.84 -8.40
N THR A 15 -22.95 -12.04 -7.37
CA THR A 15 -24.27 -11.69 -6.82
C THR A 15 -24.74 -10.41 -7.49
N VAL A 16 -25.53 -10.59 -8.55
CA VAL A 16 -26.28 -9.50 -9.20
C VAL A 16 -27.45 -9.12 -8.30
N ASN A 17 -27.35 -8.01 -7.61
CA ASN A 17 -28.48 -7.47 -6.85
C ASN A 17 -29.22 -6.44 -7.71
N ARG A 18 -30.41 -6.85 -8.19
CA ARG A 18 -31.40 -6.01 -8.87
C ARG A 18 -32.02 -5.07 -7.85
N PHE A 19 -31.80 -3.78 -7.96
CA PHE A 19 -32.71 -2.79 -7.38
C PHE A 19 -33.47 -2.05 -8.46
N LEU A 20 -34.79 -2.31 -8.45
CA LEU A 20 -35.82 -1.73 -9.28
C LEU A 20 -36.08 -0.26 -8.88
N THR A 21 -36.07 0.58 -9.91
CA THR A 21 -36.89 1.78 -10.15
C THR A 21 -37.95 2.14 -9.09
N ARG A 22 -37.89 3.38 -8.59
CA ARG A 22 -39.06 4.18 -8.29
C ARG A 22 -38.89 5.61 -8.78
N LEU A 23 -39.62 5.93 -9.82
CA LEU A 23 -39.99 7.29 -10.24
C LEU A 23 -40.92 7.91 -9.17
N ALA A 24 -40.64 9.14 -8.79
CA ALA A 24 -41.64 10.03 -8.20
C ALA A 24 -41.43 11.43 -8.76
N LEU A 25 -42.37 11.82 -9.63
CA LEU A 25 -42.67 13.21 -10.01
C LEU A 25 -43.12 13.98 -8.77
N CYS A 26 -42.62 15.20 -8.58
CA CYS A 26 -43.43 16.24 -7.93
C CYS A 26 -43.05 17.62 -8.49
N ALA A 27 -44.11 18.30 -8.79
CA ALA A 27 -44.36 19.50 -9.55
C ALA A 27 -43.85 20.80 -8.87
N TRP A 28 -43.52 21.73 -9.72
CA TRP A 28 -43.72 23.18 -9.72
C TRP A 28 -44.41 23.82 -8.52
N LEU A 29 -43.79 24.85 -7.97
CA LEU A 29 -44.50 26.10 -7.64
C LEU A 29 -43.51 27.29 -7.58
N SER A 30 -43.82 28.29 -8.38
CA SER A 30 -43.23 29.61 -8.46
C SER A 30 -43.53 30.43 -7.22
N CYS A 31 -42.57 31.27 -6.77
CA CYS A 31 -42.88 32.50 -6.06
C CYS A 31 -41.85 33.57 -6.39
N LEU A 32 -42.36 34.64 -7.01
CA LEU A 32 -41.68 35.93 -7.24
C LEU A 32 -41.67 36.79 -5.96
N SER A 33 -40.71 37.69 -5.94
CA SER A 33 -40.72 39.01 -5.26
C SER A 33 -40.08 39.07 -3.88
N SER A 34 -38.92 39.74 -3.79
CA SER A 34 -38.85 41.07 -3.16
C SER A 34 -37.46 41.70 -3.30
N LEU A 35 -37.47 42.94 -3.71
CA LEU A 35 -36.39 43.89 -3.70
C LEU A 35 -35.92 44.19 -2.26
N GLY A 36 -34.64 44.43 -2.08
CA GLY A 36 -34.24 45.32 -1.00
C GLY A 36 -32.92 45.00 -0.31
N CYS A 37 -32.08 46.02 -0.30
CA CYS A 37 -30.99 46.31 0.61
C CYS A 37 -29.59 45.81 0.23
N SER A 38 -28.83 46.79 -0.26
CA SER A 38 -27.37 46.73 -0.37
C SER A 38 -26.77 46.79 1.04
N ASP A 39 -26.18 45.71 1.47
CA ASP A 39 -25.30 45.68 2.64
C ASP A 39 -23.84 45.90 2.22
N PRO A 40 -23.02 46.61 3.03
CA PRO A 40 -21.65 46.91 2.69
C PRO A 40 -20.81 45.64 2.59
N VAL A 41 -20.08 45.52 1.49
CA VAL A 41 -19.09 44.45 1.23
C VAL A 41 -18.09 44.41 2.39
N SER A 42 -18.32 43.52 3.32
CA SER A 42 -17.31 43.15 4.32
C SER A 42 -16.19 42.46 3.59
N SER A 43 -15.00 43.04 3.61
CA SER A 43 -13.78 42.43 3.08
C SER A 43 -13.60 41.06 3.68
N ALA A 44 -14.02 40.02 2.97
CA ALA A 44 -13.70 38.67 3.33
C ALA A 44 -12.17 38.56 3.37
N GLY A 45 -11.63 38.42 4.56
CA GLY A 45 -10.21 38.14 4.77
C GLY A 45 -9.80 36.95 3.90
N ALA A 46 -8.65 37.09 3.24
CA ALA A 46 -8.06 36.01 2.46
C ALA A 46 -8.10 34.73 3.30
N PRO A 47 -8.45 33.56 2.71
CA PRO A 47 -8.43 32.32 3.44
C PRO A 47 -7.03 32.12 4.02
N ALA A 48 -6.97 31.85 5.33
CA ALA A 48 -5.73 31.52 6.01
C ALA A 48 -5.04 30.40 5.22
N PRO A 49 -3.70 30.45 5.02
CA PRO A 49 -2.99 29.39 4.38
C PRO A 49 -3.33 28.08 5.12
N PRO A 50 -3.51 26.95 4.40
CA PRO A 50 -3.82 25.67 5.04
C PRO A 50 -2.79 25.45 6.14
N SER A 51 -3.25 25.20 7.35
CA SER A 51 -2.39 24.81 8.47
C SER A 51 -1.56 23.65 7.97
N SER A 52 -0.24 23.83 7.84
CA SER A 52 0.66 22.75 7.52
C SER A 52 0.53 21.70 8.62
N THR A 53 -0.24 20.66 8.38
CA THR A 53 -0.19 19.46 9.20
C THR A 53 1.28 19.08 9.31
N PRO A 54 1.83 18.81 10.50
CA PRO A 54 3.21 18.37 10.62
C PRO A 54 3.41 17.21 9.65
N GLY A 55 4.29 17.38 8.66
CA GLY A 55 4.55 16.37 7.65
C GLY A 55 4.92 15.06 8.33
N CYS A 56 4.63 13.95 7.68
CA CYS A 56 4.97 12.60 8.14
C CYS A 56 6.48 12.40 8.07
N ARG A 57 7.21 12.86 9.06
CA ARG A 57 8.68 12.78 9.11
C ARG A 57 9.15 11.99 10.29
N ALA A 58 10.21 11.21 10.08
CA ALA A 58 10.88 10.50 11.15
C ALA A 58 11.37 11.49 12.22
N PRO A 59 11.12 11.24 13.51
CA PRO A 59 11.69 12.05 14.58
C PRO A 59 13.22 11.94 14.61
N ALA A 60 13.88 12.93 15.22
CA ALA A 60 15.32 12.90 15.41
C ALA A 60 15.76 11.60 16.12
N GLY A 61 16.78 10.95 15.58
CA GLY A 61 17.32 9.69 16.11
C GLY A 61 16.61 8.41 15.62
N VAL A 62 15.57 8.54 14.81
CA VAL A 62 14.92 7.40 14.13
C VAL A 62 15.29 7.43 12.65
N SER A 63 15.71 6.29 12.11
CA SER A 63 16.05 6.18 10.69
C SER A 63 14.82 6.30 9.81
N ASP A 64 14.87 7.16 8.81
CA ASP A 64 13.89 7.26 7.72
C ASP A 64 14.23 6.33 6.53
N ALA A 65 15.33 5.59 6.62
CA ALA A 65 15.76 4.58 5.66
C ALA A 65 15.87 3.19 6.36
N PRO A 66 14.73 2.61 6.80
CA PRO A 66 14.75 1.34 7.54
C PRO A 66 15.22 0.20 6.63
N ARG A 67 16.21 -0.57 7.07
CA ARG A 67 16.82 -1.65 6.32
C ARG A 67 16.32 -3.04 6.71
N THR A 68 15.64 -3.14 7.85
CA THR A 68 15.07 -4.39 8.36
C THR A 68 13.58 -4.21 8.68
N ILE A 69 12.87 -5.32 8.85
CA ILE A 69 11.48 -5.30 9.31
C ILE A 69 11.40 -4.64 10.69
N ASP A 70 12.33 -4.96 11.59
CA ASP A 70 12.36 -4.40 12.94
C ASP A 70 12.61 -2.87 12.93
N GLU A 71 13.51 -2.38 12.08
CA GLU A 71 13.73 -0.94 11.89
C GLU A 71 12.48 -0.25 11.30
N THR A 72 11.76 -0.94 10.40
CA THR A 72 10.51 -0.42 9.85
C THR A 72 9.43 -0.32 10.94
N VAL A 73 9.32 -1.31 11.83
CA VAL A 73 8.42 -1.25 12.99
C VAL A 73 8.81 -0.10 13.92
N ALA A 74 10.10 0.12 14.14
CA ALA A 74 10.59 1.23 14.95
C ALA A 74 10.22 2.59 14.34
N LEU A 75 10.38 2.78 13.02
CA LEU A 75 9.94 3.98 12.31
C LEU A 75 8.41 4.16 12.41
N ILE A 76 7.64 3.12 12.11
CA ILE A 76 6.18 3.15 12.24
C ILE A 76 5.78 3.56 13.66
N ASN A 77 6.40 3.00 14.70
CA ASN A 77 6.08 3.31 16.09
C ASN A 77 6.41 4.74 16.49
N ALA A 78 7.43 5.33 15.88
CA ALA A 78 7.86 6.69 16.14
C ALA A 78 7.00 7.77 15.46
N LEU A 79 6.25 7.40 14.41
CA LEU A 79 5.38 8.32 13.68
C LEU A 79 4.04 8.54 14.41
N PRO A 80 3.37 9.71 14.23
CA PRO A 80 2.07 10.00 14.83
C PRO A 80 0.99 8.95 14.50
N LYS A 81 0.06 8.73 15.44
CA LYS A 81 -1.06 7.80 15.26
C LYS A 81 -2.41 8.54 15.21
N PRO A 82 -3.40 8.03 14.45
CA PRO A 82 -3.30 6.86 13.57
C PRO A 82 -2.41 7.13 12.37
N LEU A 83 -1.53 6.18 12.02
CA LEU A 83 -0.62 6.31 10.89
C LEU A 83 -1.24 5.68 9.64
N SER A 84 -1.39 6.46 8.57
CA SER A 84 -1.80 5.96 7.26
C SER A 84 -0.60 5.46 6.45
N LEU A 85 -0.84 4.57 5.49
CA LEU A 85 0.22 4.09 4.59
C LEU A 85 0.83 5.21 3.73
N PRO A 86 0.05 6.15 3.14
CA PRO A 86 0.64 7.31 2.48
C PRO A 86 1.57 8.13 3.37
N CYS A 87 1.20 8.37 4.62
CA CYS A 87 2.03 9.09 5.59
C CYS A 87 3.34 8.32 5.91
N PHE A 88 3.28 7.00 6.02
CA PHE A 88 4.49 6.19 6.14
C PHE A 88 5.40 6.34 4.91
N LEU A 89 4.86 6.29 3.68
CA LEU A 89 5.63 6.46 2.44
C LEU A 89 6.28 7.85 2.35
N GLU A 90 5.57 8.90 2.77
CA GLU A 90 6.11 10.26 2.88
C GLU A 90 7.33 10.33 3.80
N SER A 91 7.31 9.56 4.89
CA SER A 91 8.38 9.60 5.90
C SER A 91 9.70 8.96 5.47
N LEU A 92 9.71 8.19 4.37
CA LEU A 92 10.89 7.48 3.89
C LEU A 92 11.92 8.43 3.26
N ALA A 93 13.20 8.16 3.51
CA ALA A 93 14.32 8.88 2.91
C ALA A 93 14.28 8.85 1.37
N ARG A 94 14.79 9.91 0.75
CA ARG A 94 14.86 10.04 -0.71
C ARG A 94 16.33 10.06 -1.17
N PRO A 95 16.63 9.59 -2.41
CA PRO A 95 15.72 9.06 -3.42
C PRO A 95 15.17 7.66 -3.05
N LEU A 96 13.88 7.42 -3.35
CA LEU A 96 13.34 6.06 -3.31
C LEU A 96 13.74 5.30 -4.57
N GLN A 97 14.11 4.03 -4.39
CA GLN A 97 14.33 3.11 -5.52
C GLN A 97 13.14 2.17 -5.64
N VAL A 98 12.50 2.13 -6.81
CA VAL A 98 11.28 1.36 -7.00
C VAL A 98 11.30 0.49 -8.26
N HIS A 99 10.51 -0.59 -8.21
CA HIS A 99 10.08 -1.37 -9.37
C HIS A 99 8.58 -1.48 -9.35
N ALA A 100 7.89 -1.09 -10.42
CA ALA A 100 6.45 -1.25 -10.53
C ALA A 100 6.10 -2.24 -11.63
N SER A 101 5.07 -3.06 -11.39
CA SER A 101 4.59 -4.07 -12.34
C SER A 101 3.07 -4.07 -12.41
N TYR A 102 2.51 -4.09 -13.64
CA TYR A 102 1.07 -4.08 -13.84
C TYR A 102 0.39 -5.44 -13.67
N SER A 103 1.16 -6.52 -13.60
CA SER A 103 0.66 -7.90 -13.58
C SER A 103 1.37 -8.73 -12.52
N VAL A 104 0.98 -8.53 -11.25
CA VAL A 104 1.41 -9.41 -10.16
C VAL A 104 0.18 -10.03 -9.53
N PHE A 105 0.10 -11.35 -9.60
CA PHE A 105 -0.94 -12.12 -8.92
C PHE A 105 -0.45 -12.53 -7.53
N SER A 106 -1.11 -12.03 -6.48
CA SER A 106 -0.75 -12.30 -5.09
C SER A 106 -1.90 -11.90 -4.16
N ALA A 107 -1.70 -11.96 -2.85
CA ALA A 107 -2.60 -11.39 -1.86
C ALA A 107 -2.70 -9.84 -1.95
N GLN A 108 -1.76 -9.22 -2.63
CA GLN A 108 -1.74 -7.79 -2.97
C GLN A 108 -1.61 -7.65 -4.51
N PRO A 109 -2.70 -7.93 -5.25
CA PRO A 109 -2.64 -8.00 -6.71
C PRO A 109 -2.51 -6.61 -7.34
N ALA A 110 -1.72 -6.53 -8.42
CA ALA A 110 -1.73 -5.33 -9.26
C ALA A 110 -3.11 -5.15 -9.93
N GLN A 111 -3.55 -3.89 -10.04
CA GLN A 111 -4.82 -3.51 -10.70
C GLN A 111 -4.54 -2.88 -12.07
N GLY A 112 -3.58 -3.44 -12.82
CA GLY A 112 -3.14 -2.90 -14.09
C GLY A 112 -2.12 -1.76 -13.97
N ALA A 113 -1.85 -1.07 -15.10
CA ALA A 113 -0.83 -0.02 -15.15
C ALA A 113 -1.15 1.22 -14.32
N ARG A 114 -2.45 1.52 -14.09
CA ARG A 114 -2.88 2.66 -13.27
C ARG A 114 -2.67 2.43 -11.77
N SER A 115 -2.73 1.19 -11.34
CA SER A 115 -2.51 0.78 -9.96
C SER A 115 -1.64 -0.48 -9.93
N PRO A 116 -0.36 -0.35 -10.31
CA PRO A 116 0.57 -1.46 -10.31
C PRO A 116 0.95 -1.86 -8.89
N ARG A 117 1.47 -3.07 -8.74
CA ARG A 117 2.20 -3.40 -7.52
C ARG A 117 3.57 -2.74 -7.57
N ILE A 118 3.89 -1.97 -6.54
CA ILE A 118 5.10 -1.16 -6.46
C ILE A 118 5.98 -1.73 -5.36
N PHE A 119 7.21 -2.08 -5.71
CA PHE A 119 8.23 -2.58 -4.82
C PHE A 119 9.21 -1.45 -4.49
N LEU A 120 9.46 -1.21 -3.21
CA LEU A 120 10.40 -0.21 -2.70
C LEU A 120 11.62 -0.93 -2.12
N PHE A 121 12.80 -0.58 -2.59
CA PHE A 121 14.05 -1.19 -2.15
C PHE A 121 14.69 -0.39 -1.01
N GLN A 122 14.83 -1.05 0.13
CA GLN A 122 15.51 -0.55 1.34
C GLN A 122 16.53 -1.58 1.80
N ASP A 123 17.40 -2.01 0.91
CA ASP A 123 18.29 -3.18 1.08
C ASP A 123 18.77 -3.42 2.51
N PRO A 124 18.65 -4.66 3.02
CA PRO A 124 18.20 -5.87 2.33
C PRO A 124 16.67 -6.06 2.29
N THR A 125 15.86 -5.12 2.74
CA THR A 125 14.40 -5.24 2.74
C THR A 125 13.81 -4.69 1.44
N VAL A 126 12.86 -5.41 0.88
CA VAL A 126 11.96 -4.95 -0.19
C VAL A 126 10.56 -4.87 0.40
N MET A 127 9.96 -3.70 0.34
CA MET A 127 8.57 -3.47 0.72
C MET A 127 7.70 -3.48 -0.54
N SER A 128 6.41 -3.78 -0.44
CA SER A 128 5.51 -3.61 -1.57
C SER A 128 4.14 -3.07 -1.16
N ILE A 129 3.57 -2.29 -2.08
CA ILE A 129 2.27 -1.63 -1.97
C ILE A 129 1.51 -1.73 -3.29
N VAL A 130 0.19 -1.52 -3.23
CA VAL A 130 -0.65 -1.20 -4.39
C VAL A 130 -1.44 0.08 -4.11
N PRO A 131 -1.56 1.02 -5.07
CA PRO A 131 -2.24 2.30 -4.84
C PRO A 131 -3.72 2.18 -4.50
N GLU A 132 -4.42 1.19 -5.06
CA GLU A 132 -5.85 0.96 -4.82
C GLU A 132 -6.22 -0.52 -4.92
N GLY A 133 -7.46 -0.85 -4.55
CA GLY A 133 -8.00 -2.19 -4.66
C GLY A 133 -7.65 -3.10 -3.48
N GLU A 134 -7.75 -4.40 -3.72
CA GLU A 134 -7.42 -5.41 -2.72
C GLU A 134 -5.95 -5.31 -2.31
N GLY A 135 -5.68 -5.29 -1.02
CA GLY A 135 -4.34 -5.13 -0.47
C GLY A 135 -3.80 -3.69 -0.41
N ALA A 136 -4.57 -2.66 -0.81
CA ALA A 136 -4.11 -1.26 -0.74
C ALA A 136 -3.86 -0.74 0.69
N SER A 137 -4.36 -1.44 1.70
CA SER A 137 -4.06 -1.16 3.11
C SER A 137 -2.87 -1.95 3.64
N LEU A 138 -2.25 -2.81 2.84
CA LEU A 138 -1.15 -3.66 3.26
C LEU A 138 0.20 -3.05 2.88
N LEU A 139 1.17 -3.18 3.76
CA LEU A 139 2.59 -3.08 3.48
C LEU A 139 3.17 -4.47 3.65
N GLU A 140 3.54 -5.12 2.56
CA GLU A 140 4.21 -6.42 2.59
C GLU A 140 5.72 -6.26 2.56
N PHE A 141 6.42 -7.20 3.17
CA PHE A 141 7.88 -7.21 3.28
C PHE A 141 8.50 -8.50 2.76
N GLY A 142 9.69 -8.34 2.19
CA GLY A 142 10.61 -9.42 1.93
C GLY A 142 12.02 -8.99 2.37
N GLU A 143 12.43 -9.29 3.61
CA GLU A 143 13.80 -9.02 4.04
C GLU A 143 14.72 -10.12 3.50
N GLN A 144 15.61 -9.76 2.57
CA GLN A 144 16.40 -10.68 1.77
C GLN A 144 17.34 -11.53 2.61
N ARG A 145 17.46 -12.78 2.22
CA ARG A 145 18.37 -13.78 2.73
C ARG A 145 19.20 -14.35 1.58
N PRO A 146 20.29 -15.05 1.84
CA PRO A 146 21.03 -15.77 0.80
C PRO A 146 20.14 -16.65 -0.08
N GLU A 147 20.60 -16.98 -1.28
CA GLU A 147 19.97 -17.91 -2.23
C GLU A 147 18.54 -17.44 -2.68
N PHE A 148 18.35 -16.14 -2.80
CA PHE A 148 17.05 -15.55 -3.18
C PHE A 148 15.90 -16.06 -2.30
N ARG A 149 16.12 -16.06 -1.00
CA ARG A 149 15.08 -16.26 0.00
C ARG A 149 14.76 -14.93 0.66
N SER A 150 13.62 -14.84 1.31
CA SER A 150 13.28 -13.67 2.12
C SER A 150 12.41 -14.02 3.32
N LEU A 151 12.68 -13.36 4.43
CA LEU A 151 11.81 -13.34 5.58
C LEU A 151 10.55 -12.55 5.22
N LYS A 152 9.37 -13.15 5.42
CA LYS A 152 8.08 -12.57 5.07
C LYS A 152 7.45 -11.87 6.27
N ALA A 153 6.82 -10.74 6.00
CA ALA A 153 6.04 -9.99 6.98
C ALA A 153 4.99 -9.12 6.29
N GLU A 154 3.98 -8.69 7.03
CA GLU A 154 3.00 -7.70 6.57
C GLU A 154 2.53 -6.80 7.70
N ILE A 155 2.15 -5.57 7.39
CA ILE A 155 1.52 -4.63 8.31
C ILE A 155 0.28 -4.04 7.64
N VAL A 156 -0.84 -4.05 8.38
CA VAL A 156 -2.10 -3.47 7.94
C VAL A 156 -2.21 -2.02 8.40
N PHE A 157 -2.52 -1.12 7.50
CA PHE A 157 -2.78 0.30 7.76
C PHE A 157 -4.28 0.63 7.71
N PRO A 158 -4.75 1.66 8.44
CA PRO A 158 -3.96 2.53 9.31
C PRO A 158 -3.51 1.84 10.60
N VAL A 159 -2.29 2.16 11.05
CA VAL A 159 -1.77 1.69 12.34
C VAL A 159 -2.27 2.63 13.44
N ALA A 160 -3.16 2.14 14.29
CA ALA A 160 -3.84 2.94 15.31
C ALA A 160 -3.03 3.14 16.61
N ALA A 161 -2.13 2.21 16.93
CA ALA A 161 -1.30 2.21 18.13
C ALA A 161 0.10 1.69 17.82
N ALA A 162 1.01 1.72 18.79
CA ALA A 162 2.31 1.12 18.64
C ALA A 162 2.20 -0.40 18.38
N LEU A 163 3.03 -0.90 17.49
CA LEU A 163 3.12 -2.30 17.12
C LEU A 163 4.10 -3.04 18.05
N ASP A 164 3.73 -4.24 18.45
CA ASP A 164 4.69 -5.17 19.01
C ASP A 164 5.68 -5.66 17.94
N PRO A 165 6.90 -6.04 18.30
CA PRO A 165 7.87 -6.59 17.33
C PRO A 165 7.38 -7.83 16.58
N SER A 166 6.45 -8.61 17.16
CA SER A 166 5.84 -9.78 16.52
C SER A 166 4.72 -9.43 15.53
N ALA A 167 4.11 -8.24 15.65
CA ALA A 167 2.93 -7.85 14.88
C ALA A 167 3.05 -8.02 13.34
N PRO A 168 4.21 -7.82 12.71
CA PRO A 168 4.37 -8.06 11.27
C PRO A 168 4.24 -9.53 10.85
N PHE A 169 4.33 -10.46 11.78
CA PHE A 169 4.36 -11.91 11.52
C PHE A 169 3.08 -12.62 11.96
N ASP A 170 2.34 -12.05 12.92
CA ASP A 170 1.16 -12.67 13.53
C ASP A 170 0.08 -13.05 12.52
N LYS A 171 -0.19 -12.14 11.56
CA LYS A 171 -1.27 -12.31 10.59
C LYS A 171 -0.93 -13.22 9.42
N LEU A 172 0.34 -13.50 9.22
CA LEU A 172 0.78 -14.39 8.15
C LEU A 172 0.45 -15.85 8.41
N MET A 173 0.27 -16.25 9.67
CA MET A 173 0.07 -17.64 10.03
C MET A 173 -1.25 -18.18 9.47
N PHE A 174 -1.17 -19.15 8.56
CA PHE A 174 -2.31 -19.90 8.05
C PHE A 174 -2.72 -21.00 9.05
N ASP A 175 -1.72 -21.68 9.61
CA ASP A 175 -1.86 -22.63 10.71
C ASP A 175 -0.59 -22.64 11.59
N SER A 176 -0.42 -23.66 12.41
CA SER A 176 0.77 -23.75 13.28
C SER A 176 2.07 -24.10 12.54
N GLN A 177 2.06 -24.36 11.25
CA GLN A 177 3.21 -24.87 10.49
C GLN A 177 3.61 -24.00 9.29
N ILE A 178 2.66 -23.30 8.67
CA ILE A 178 2.87 -22.55 7.43
C ILE A 178 2.20 -21.19 7.51
N THR A 179 2.70 -20.28 6.67
CA THR A 179 2.09 -18.97 6.44
C THR A 179 1.24 -18.95 5.17
N THR A 180 0.40 -17.93 5.02
CA THR A 180 -0.31 -17.64 3.77
C THR A 180 0.65 -17.42 2.61
N CYS A 181 1.87 -16.92 2.87
CA CYS A 181 2.92 -16.74 1.87
C CYS A 181 3.43 -18.06 1.29
N GLY A 182 3.46 -19.14 2.09
CA GLY A 182 3.93 -20.46 1.66
C GLY A 182 3.15 -21.05 0.50
N GLY A 183 1.89 -20.62 0.30
CA GLY A 183 1.06 -21.02 -0.83
C GLY A 183 1.58 -20.58 -2.20
N CYS A 184 2.26 -19.41 -2.26
CA CYS A 184 2.80 -18.85 -3.49
C CYS A 184 4.34 -18.88 -3.52
N HIS A 185 4.99 -18.77 -2.34
CA HIS A 185 6.44 -18.75 -2.19
C HIS A 185 6.93 -20.13 -1.71
N ALA A 186 7.37 -20.97 -2.63
CA ALA A 186 7.79 -22.33 -2.32
C ALA A 186 8.96 -22.41 -1.32
N GLY A 187 9.08 -23.57 -0.65
CA GLY A 187 10.21 -23.88 0.23
C GLY A 187 10.21 -23.05 1.51
N GLU A 188 9.04 -22.82 2.09
CA GLU A 188 8.92 -22.13 3.37
C GLU A 188 9.59 -22.92 4.50
N LEU A 189 10.39 -22.22 5.30
CA LEU A 189 11.09 -22.76 6.46
C LEU A 189 10.98 -21.78 7.63
N GLN A 190 10.76 -22.30 8.82
CA GLN A 190 10.88 -21.50 10.03
C GLN A 190 12.35 -21.10 10.23
N GLU A 191 12.61 -19.79 10.32
CA GLU A 191 13.93 -19.25 10.57
C GLU A 191 14.17 -18.98 12.06
N SER A 192 13.16 -18.41 12.72
CA SER A 192 13.28 -17.94 14.11
C SER A 192 11.89 -17.78 14.74
N GLU A 193 11.88 -17.27 15.97
CA GLU A 193 10.69 -16.91 16.71
C GLU A 193 10.92 -15.59 17.44
N ILE A 194 9.88 -14.76 17.54
CA ILE A 194 9.89 -13.51 18.32
C ILE A 194 8.59 -13.43 19.13
N SER A 195 8.73 -13.27 20.45
CA SER A 195 7.57 -13.17 21.37
C SER A 195 6.53 -14.30 21.18
N GLY A 196 6.99 -15.55 20.92
CA GLY A 196 6.11 -16.68 20.70
C GLY A 196 5.56 -16.80 19.26
N VAL A 197 5.86 -15.85 18.37
CA VAL A 197 5.44 -15.85 16.98
C VAL A 197 6.56 -16.32 16.06
N ARG A 198 6.25 -17.31 15.22
CA ARG A 198 7.21 -17.89 14.30
C ARG A 198 7.44 -16.98 13.10
N ARG A 199 8.70 -16.92 12.68
CA ARG A 199 9.16 -16.17 11.52
C ARG A 199 9.60 -17.13 10.43
N PHE A 200 9.09 -16.93 9.21
CA PHE A 200 9.31 -17.85 8.10
C PHE A 200 10.04 -17.18 6.95
N VAL A 201 10.97 -17.92 6.38
CA VAL A 201 11.63 -17.56 5.12
C VAL A 201 11.14 -18.47 4.02
N SER A 202 10.90 -17.92 2.86
CA SER A 202 10.52 -18.65 1.65
C SER A 202 11.21 -18.05 0.44
N ARG A 203 11.04 -18.68 -0.75
CA ARG A 203 11.65 -18.18 -1.98
C ARG A 203 11.23 -16.74 -2.25
N ALA A 204 12.19 -15.85 -2.53
CA ALA A 204 11.91 -14.54 -3.07
C ALA A 204 11.58 -14.65 -4.56
N LEU A 205 10.55 -13.92 -5.00
CA LEU A 205 10.11 -13.89 -6.38
C LEU A 205 10.12 -12.43 -6.88
N ARG A 206 10.38 -12.24 -8.15
CA ARG A 206 10.29 -10.95 -8.84
C ARG A 206 9.16 -10.95 -9.86
N PRO A 207 8.63 -9.77 -10.23
CA PRO A 207 7.71 -9.65 -11.35
C PRO A 207 8.33 -10.11 -12.68
N GLN A 208 7.49 -10.41 -13.66
CA GLN A 208 7.94 -10.64 -15.03
C GLN A 208 8.55 -9.34 -15.60
N PRO A 209 9.73 -9.41 -16.24
CA PRO A 209 10.39 -8.19 -16.74
C PRO A 209 9.57 -7.41 -17.76
N GLY A 210 8.69 -8.09 -18.54
CA GLY A 210 7.83 -7.48 -19.55
C GLY A 210 6.65 -6.68 -18.98
N ASP A 211 6.37 -6.82 -17.68
CA ASP A 211 5.20 -6.22 -17.01
C ASP A 211 5.53 -4.91 -16.29
N ARG A 212 6.67 -4.32 -16.58
CA ARG A 212 7.17 -3.12 -15.90
C ARG A 212 6.31 -1.90 -16.23
N VAL A 213 6.04 -1.10 -15.19
CA VAL A 213 5.48 0.25 -15.26
C VAL A 213 6.60 1.24 -14.90
N SER A 214 6.83 2.24 -15.75
CA SER A 214 7.89 3.23 -15.50
C SER A 214 7.49 4.22 -14.40
N VAL A 215 8.51 4.82 -13.75
CA VAL A 215 8.29 5.93 -12.80
C VAL A 215 7.61 7.10 -13.51
N GLN A 216 7.98 7.39 -14.77
CA GLN A 216 7.31 8.42 -15.58
C GLN A 216 5.81 8.15 -15.74
N SER A 217 5.41 6.88 -15.92
CA SER A 217 3.98 6.52 -15.97
C SER A 217 3.29 6.75 -14.63
N LEU A 218 3.97 6.46 -13.50
CA LEU A 218 3.43 6.73 -12.17
C LEU A 218 3.28 8.24 -11.90
N ASP A 219 4.26 9.05 -12.32
CA ASP A 219 4.18 10.52 -12.24
C ASP A 219 3.00 11.07 -13.06
N HIS A 220 2.78 10.51 -14.27
CA HIS A 220 1.63 10.85 -15.08
C HIS A 220 0.31 10.51 -14.36
N GLU A 221 0.21 9.30 -13.79
CA GLU A 221 -0.96 8.86 -13.04
C GLU A 221 -1.23 9.73 -11.79
N LEU A 222 -0.19 10.22 -11.11
CA LEU A 222 -0.33 11.20 -10.03
C LEU A 222 -0.86 12.54 -10.56
N ALA A 223 -0.32 13.03 -11.69
CA ALA A 223 -0.69 14.33 -12.26
C ALA A 223 -2.15 14.39 -12.71
N ILE A 224 -2.72 13.27 -13.21
CA ILE A 224 -4.11 13.19 -13.67
C ILE A 224 -5.08 12.65 -12.61
N CYS A 225 -4.61 12.36 -11.40
CA CYS A 225 -5.41 11.71 -10.37
C CYS A 225 -6.51 12.64 -9.84
N ASP A 226 -7.76 12.21 -9.95
CA ASP A 226 -8.91 12.95 -9.42
C ASP A 226 -9.12 12.64 -7.92
N ARG A 227 -8.68 13.56 -7.05
CA ARG A 227 -8.78 13.39 -5.59
C ARG A 227 -10.23 13.33 -5.08
N SER A 228 -11.22 13.74 -5.88
CA SER A 228 -12.64 13.65 -5.52
C SER A 228 -13.23 12.27 -5.79
N LEU A 229 -12.73 11.59 -6.80
CA LEU A 229 -13.19 10.26 -7.23
C LEU A 229 -12.32 9.13 -6.67
N GLU A 230 -11.01 9.35 -6.57
CA GLU A 230 -10.02 8.33 -6.22
C GLU A 230 -9.13 8.80 -5.04
N PRO A 231 -9.67 9.27 -3.91
CA PRO A 231 -8.90 9.93 -2.85
C PRO A 231 -7.79 9.04 -2.28
N GLN A 232 -8.05 7.74 -2.12
CA GLN A 232 -7.08 6.80 -1.58
C GLN A 232 -5.91 6.56 -2.54
N ARG A 233 -6.21 6.32 -3.83
CA ARG A 233 -5.20 6.12 -4.86
C ARG A 233 -4.31 7.36 -5.01
N CYS A 234 -4.92 8.55 -5.08
CA CYS A 234 -4.19 9.81 -5.19
C CYS A 234 -3.29 10.04 -3.97
N ALA A 235 -3.77 9.76 -2.75
CA ALA A 235 -2.96 9.88 -1.55
C ALA A 235 -1.76 8.91 -1.55
N MET A 236 -1.94 7.68 -2.03
CA MET A 236 -0.86 6.70 -2.13
C MET A 236 0.22 7.13 -3.13
N LEU A 237 -0.18 7.58 -4.32
CA LEU A 237 0.74 8.11 -5.33
C LEU A 237 1.46 9.37 -4.83
N ASP A 238 0.76 10.27 -4.13
CA ASP A 238 1.32 11.48 -3.54
C ASP A 238 2.36 11.15 -2.45
N GLY A 239 2.04 10.24 -1.52
CA GLY A 239 2.98 9.78 -0.50
C GLY A 239 4.23 9.13 -1.10
N LEU A 240 4.08 8.44 -2.24
CA LEU A 240 5.19 7.80 -2.94
C LEU A 240 6.05 8.81 -3.72
N LEU A 241 5.43 9.70 -4.52
CA LEU A 241 6.10 10.51 -5.55
C LEU A 241 6.23 11.99 -5.18
N GLY A 242 5.34 12.52 -4.33
CA GLY A 242 5.24 13.96 -4.04
C GLY A 242 6.33 14.53 -3.14
N TRP A 243 7.18 13.70 -2.52
CA TRP A 243 8.06 14.13 -1.42
C TRP A 243 9.56 14.04 -1.75
N GLY A 244 9.91 13.91 -2.99
CA GLY A 244 11.30 13.88 -3.47
C GLY A 244 11.49 12.88 -4.59
N SER A 245 12.74 12.74 -5.05
CA SER A 245 13.04 11.92 -6.22
C SER A 245 12.77 10.43 -5.99
N VAL A 246 12.21 9.80 -7.04
CA VAL A 246 12.01 8.37 -7.15
C VAL A 246 12.73 7.88 -8.39
N THR A 247 13.46 6.78 -8.28
CA THR A 247 14.25 6.21 -9.37
C THR A 247 13.87 4.75 -9.58
N GLU A 248 14.02 4.28 -10.80
CA GLU A 248 13.78 2.89 -11.15
C GLU A 248 14.94 2.00 -10.72
N ARG A 249 14.59 0.81 -10.24
CA ARG A 249 15.55 -0.24 -9.91
C ARG A 249 15.05 -1.60 -10.38
N ASP A 250 15.93 -2.44 -10.88
CA ASP A 250 15.62 -3.80 -11.28
C ASP A 250 15.89 -4.80 -10.15
N PHE A 251 15.12 -5.88 -10.13
CA PHE A 251 15.42 -7.05 -9.33
C PHE A 251 16.64 -7.80 -9.89
N PRO A 252 17.37 -8.54 -9.04
CA PRO A 252 18.48 -9.37 -9.48
C PRO A 252 18.05 -10.37 -10.57
N VAL A 253 18.85 -10.49 -11.64
CA VAL A 253 18.53 -11.32 -12.82
C VAL A 253 18.30 -12.81 -12.43
N GLY A 254 19.05 -13.33 -11.46
CA GLY A 254 18.93 -14.73 -11.01
C GLY A 254 17.70 -15.04 -10.13
N MET A 255 16.94 -14.02 -9.72
CA MET A 255 15.73 -14.23 -8.92
C MET A 255 14.61 -14.83 -9.79
N ALA A 256 13.93 -15.86 -9.29
CA ALA A 256 12.79 -16.49 -9.98
C ALA A 256 11.63 -15.49 -10.16
N THR A 257 10.86 -15.67 -11.22
CA THR A 257 9.69 -14.82 -11.50
C THR A 257 8.41 -15.45 -10.95
N PHE A 258 7.40 -14.61 -10.69
CA PHE A 258 6.05 -15.08 -10.42
C PHE A 258 5.51 -15.83 -11.64
N GLY A 259 4.97 -17.05 -11.43
CA GLY A 259 4.34 -17.85 -12.48
C GLY A 259 5.32 -18.48 -13.48
N GLY A 260 6.62 -18.50 -13.18
CA GLY A 260 7.67 -19.14 -14.00
C GLY A 260 8.09 -20.49 -13.46
#